data_62dce32a81d754a5e8001a2e23c0c91a
#
_entry.id   62dce32a81d754a5e8001a2e23c0c91a
#
_cell.length_a   1.000
_cell.length_b   1.000
_cell.length_c   1.000
_cell.angle_alpha   90.00
_cell.angle_beta   90.00
_cell.angle_gamma   90.00
#
_symmetry.space_group_name_H-M   'P 1'
#
loop_
_entity.id
_entity.type
_entity.pdbx_description
1 polymer ?
#
loop_
_entity_poly.entity_id
_entity_poly.type
_entity_poly.pdbx_seq_one_letter_code
_entity_poly.pdbx_strand_id
1 'polypeptide(L)'
;MFIDYTKIIIKSGDGGNGAVSFRREKYVAAGGPDGGDGGKGGDVYFVVDPDSNTLIDFRYNRKFKAANGENGSGAHKYGKSGADLEIKVPKGTVVKDAETGKLIADLSEDGERKLILPGGRGGKGNSHFATATRQVPRFAQDGEKGIEKEVILELKSLADVGLIGFPNVGKSTLLSRVTAATPKIANYHFTTIYPNLGVVKTEYGDSFVIADIPGVIEGASEGIGLGIQFLRHIERTRLLLHIIDCSGSEGRDPVKDYEVINNELKKYSEKLSKRKQIIVASKADVMQDDFNYKKLEKMAKEKGLEIFKISAVTGEGIKELFTYVSEELKKLPKEDLIDYDDKVVYTLKEDEKQFKVEVVD
;
A
#
# COMPACT_ATOMS: atom_id res chain seq x y z
N MET A 1 15.60 4.20 -5.10
CA MET A 1 14.81 5.09 -4.24
C MET A 1 13.53 4.34 -3.89
N PHE A 2 13.16 4.25 -2.63
CA PHE A 2 11.93 3.60 -2.17
C PHE A 2 10.89 4.68 -1.86
N ILE A 3 9.65 4.52 -2.32
CA ILE A 3 8.54 5.44 -2.06
C ILE A 3 7.39 4.61 -1.52
N ASP A 4 6.90 4.95 -0.36
CA ASP A 4 5.81 4.32 0.39
C ASP A 4 4.56 5.20 0.50
N TYR A 5 4.67 6.46 0.10
CA TYR A 5 3.60 7.45 0.14
C TYR A 5 3.61 8.31 -1.13
N THR A 6 2.47 8.43 -1.78
CA THR A 6 2.32 9.32 -2.93
C THR A 6 0.88 9.76 -3.09
N LYS A 7 0.68 10.91 -3.75
CA LYS A 7 -0.63 11.39 -4.16
C LYS A 7 -0.77 11.31 -5.66
N ILE A 8 -1.89 10.78 -6.10
CA ILE A 8 -2.23 10.68 -7.53
C ILE A 8 -3.67 11.16 -7.77
N ILE A 9 -3.93 11.60 -9.00
CA ILE A 9 -5.26 11.97 -9.48
C ILE A 9 -5.75 10.82 -10.36
N ILE A 10 -6.91 10.27 -10.02
CA ILE A 10 -7.57 9.24 -10.80
C ILE A 10 -8.90 9.77 -11.32
N LYS A 11 -9.22 9.44 -12.57
CA LYS A 11 -10.48 9.82 -13.20
C LYS A 11 -11.08 8.65 -13.94
N SER A 12 -12.35 8.33 -13.68
CA SER A 12 -13.10 7.37 -14.48
C SER A 12 -13.53 7.97 -15.80
N GLY A 13 -13.87 7.11 -16.76
CA GLY A 13 -14.34 7.56 -18.08
C GLY A 13 -15.70 8.22 -18.01
N ASP A 14 -15.90 9.24 -18.84
CA ASP A 14 -17.20 9.84 -19.04
C ASP A 14 -18.05 8.90 -19.91
N GLY A 15 -19.37 8.80 -19.66
CA GLY A 15 -20.31 8.10 -20.52
C GLY A 15 -20.50 8.85 -21.84
N GLY A 16 -20.69 8.12 -22.93
CA GLY A 16 -21.02 8.71 -24.23
C GLY A 16 -22.46 9.24 -24.25
N ASN A 17 -22.73 10.25 -25.03
CA ASN A 17 -24.07 10.81 -25.20
C ASN A 17 -24.95 9.88 -26.07
N GLY A 18 -26.25 9.83 -25.78
CA GLY A 18 -27.25 9.25 -26.64
C GLY A 18 -27.39 10.07 -27.94
N ALA A 19 -27.76 9.40 -29.01
CA ALA A 19 -27.94 10.06 -30.32
C ALA A 19 -29.38 10.51 -30.54
N VAL A 20 -29.54 11.63 -31.23
CA VAL A 20 -30.79 12.03 -31.85
C VAL A 20 -30.70 11.73 -33.31
N SER A 21 -31.43 10.72 -33.78
CA SER A 21 -31.45 10.31 -35.19
C SER A 21 -32.82 9.81 -35.57
N PHE A 22 -33.14 9.92 -36.84
CA PHE A 22 -34.38 9.47 -37.43
C PHE A 22 -34.12 8.62 -38.67
N ARG A 23 -34.82 7.50 -38.81
CA ARG A 23 -34.71 6.59 -39.94
C ARG A 23 -35.03 7.32 -41.24
N ARG A 24 -34.15 7.19 -42.21
CA ARG A 24 -34.32 7.73 -43.55
C ARG A 24 -34.15 6.62 -44.55
N GLU A 25 -35.23 6.34 -45.28
CA GLU A 25 -35.22 5.36 -46.36
C GLU A 25 -35.86 5.92 -47.62
N LYS A 26 -35.52 5.34 -48.77
CA LYS A 26 -36.12 5.70 -50.02
C LYS A 26 -37.62 5.43 -49.95
N TYR A 27 -38.42 6.44 -50.27
CA TYR A 27 -39.90 6.43 -50.19
C TYR A 27 -40.51 6.46 -48.79
N VAL A 28 -39.75 6.70 -47.73
CA VAL A 28 -40.27 6.95 -46.38
C VAL A 28 -40.03 8.38 -46.00
N ALA A 29 -41.05 9.22 -46.05
CA ALA A 29 -40.93 10.68 -45.85
C ALA A 29 -40.60 11.04 -44.37
N ALA A 30 -41.04 10.23 -43.40
CA ALA A 30 -40.78 10.44 -41.98
C ALA A 30 -40.63 9.06 -41.30
N GLY A 31 -39.37 8.67 -41.06
CA GLY A 31 -39.06 7.50 -40.28
C GLY A 31 -39.13 7.78 -38.75
N GLY A 32 -39.34 6.77 -37.94
CA GLY A 32 -39.31 6.88 -36.47
C GLY A 32 -37.91 7.23 -35.94
N PRO A 33 -37.81 7.56 -34.62
CA PRO A 33 -36.54 7.79 -33.96
C PRO A 33 -35.71 6.52 -33.93
N ASP A 34 -34.44 6.58 -34.33
CA ASP A 34 -33.51 5.47 -34.44
C ASP A 34 -32.14 5.78 -33.80
N GLY A 35 -32.08 6.81 -32.95
CA GLY A 35 -30.86 7.12 -32.24
C GLY A 35 -30.50 6.04 -31.20
N GLY A 36 -29.26 5.57 -31.25
CA GLY A 36 -28.69 4.60 -30.32
C GLY A 36 -28.18 5.26 -29.04
N ASP A 37 -27.92 4.42 -28.02
CA ASP A 37 -27.41 4.87 -26.72
C ASP A 37 -25.89 5.12 -26.78
N GLY A 38 -25.40 5.99 -25.91
CA GLY A 38 -23.97 6.15 -25.66
C GLY A 38 -23.38 4.95 -24.89
N GLY A 39 -22.10 4.71 -25.08
CA GLY A 39 -21.35 3.69 -24.35
C GLY A 39 -21.05 4.12 -22.91
N LYS A 40 -20.92 3.16 -22.00
CA LYS A 40 -20.45 3.41 -20.64
C LYS A 40 -18.99 3.88 -20.68
N GLY A 41 -18.56 4.82 -19.80
CA GLY A 41 -17.16 5.14 -19.55
C GLY A 41 -16.45 4.00 -18.83
N GLY A 42 -15.12 3.90 -19.00
CA GLY A 42 -14.30 2.89 -18.32
C GLY A 42 -14.23 3.11 -16.81
N ASP A 43 -14.20 2.03 -16.07
CA ASP A 43 -14.02 2.01 -14.62
C ASP A 43 -12.53 2.16 -14.27
N VAL A 44 -12.21 2.55 -13.02
CA VAL A 44 -10.84 2.59 -12.49
C VAL A 44 -10.70 1.53 -11.42
N TYR A 45 -9.75 0.62 -11.61
CA TYR A 45 -9.40 -0.45 -10.68
C TYR A 45 -7.97 -0.27 -10.17
N PHE A 46 -7.75 -0.65 -8.92
CA PHE A 46 -6.42 -0.98 -8.45
C PHE A 46 -6.24 -2.49 -8.45
N VAL A 47 -5.05 -2.95 -8.88
CA VAL A 47 -4.70 -4.37 -8.98
C VAL A 47 -3.37 -4.57 -8.26
N VAL A 48 -3.31 -5.56 -7.38
CA VAL A 48 -2.06 -5.92 -6.68
C VAL A 48 -1.13 -6.65 -7.65
N ASP A 49 0.06 -6.08 -7.83
CA ASP A 49 1.14 -6.66 -8.60
C ASP A 49 2.17 -7.24 -7.62
N PRO A 50 2.34 -8.58 -7.55
CA PRO A 50 3.27 -9.24 -6.63
C PRO A 50 4.74 -8.90 -6.90
N ASP A 51 5.07 -8.50 -8.13
CA ASP A 51 6.43 -8.15 -8.53
C ASP A 51 6.82 -6.70 -8.16
N SER A 52 5.84 -5.88 -7.80
CA SER A 52 6.05 -4.50 -7.38
C SER A 52 6.22 -4.40 -5.85
N ASN A 53 7.28 -3.71 -5.41
CA ASN A 53 7.59 -3.51 -3.99
C ASN A 53 7.66 -2.04 -3.56
N THR A 54 7.31 -1.10 -4.44
CA THR A 54 7.44 0.34 -4.20
C THR A 54 6.46 1.14 -5.04
N LEU A 55 6.07 2.31 -4.55
CA LEU A 55 5.22 3.26 -5.27
C LEU A 55 6.01 4.23 -6.17
N ILE A 56 7.26 3.89 -6.55
CA ILE A 56 8.15 4.81 -7.27
C ILE A 56 7.59 5.27 -8.62
N ASP A 57 6.85 4.43 -9.32
CA ASP A 57 6.28 4.73 -10.63
C ASP A 57 5.27 5.88 -10.57
N PHE A 58 4.58 6.00 -9.45
CA PHE A 58 3.59 7.06 -9.20
C PHE A 58 4.20 8.43 -8.92
N ARG A 59 5.51 8.52 -8.72
CA ARG A 59 6.22 9.80 -8.62
C ARG A 59 6.30 10.51 -9.96
N TYR A 60 6.46 9.74 -11.03
CA TYR A 60 6.63 10.26 -12.38
C TYR A 60 5.28 10.40 -13.10
N ASN A 61 4.38 9.46 -12.88
CA ASN A 61 3.05 9.49 -13.44
C ASN A 61 2.01 9.68 -12.32
N ARG A 62 1.40 10.87 -12.26
CA ARG A 62 0.47 11.24 -11.19
C ARG A 62 -0.97 11.37 -11.63
N LYS A 63 -1.24 11.24 -12.93
CA LYS A 63 -2.60 11.37 -13.48
C LYS A 63 -2.96 10.14 -14.26
N PHE A 64 -4.06 9.53 -13.87
CA PHE A 64 -4.59 8.31 -14.47
C PHE A 64 -6.04 8.53 -14.87
N LYS A 65 -6.34 8.30 -16.15
CA LYS A 65 -7.69 8.49 -16.69
C LYS A 65 -8.12 7.26 -17.48
N ALA A 66 -9.29 6.70 -17.17
CA ALA A 66 -9.94 5.66 -17.93
C ALA A 66 -10.52 6.23 -19.26
N ALA A 67 -10.76 5.36 -20.21
CA ALA A 67 -11.32 5.76 -21.51
C ALA A 67 -12.79 6.19 -21.38
N ASN A 68 -13.18 7.21 -22.15
CA ASN A 68 -14.58 7.61 -22.22
C ASN A 68 -15.37 6.62 -23.09
N GLY A 69 -16.67 6.51 -22.85
CA GLY A 69 -17.60 5.84 -23.73
C GLY A 69 -17.81 6.64 -25.03
N GLU A 70 -18.01 5.94 -26.13
CA GLU A 70 -18.34 6.58 -27.42
C GLU A 70 -19.81 7.02 -27.43
N ASN A 71 -20.09 8.08 -28.17
CA ASN A 71 -21.47 8.53 -28.37
C ASN A 71 -22.26 7.51 -29.21
N GLY A 72 -23.55 7.43 -28.98
CA GLY A 72 -24.47 6.68 -29.82
C GLY A 72 -24.55 7.30 -31.25
N SER A 73 -25.09 6.54 -32.19
CA SER A 73 -25.28 7.02 -33.57
C SER A 73 -26.61 6.53 -34.12
N GLY A 74 -26.95 6.94 -35.36
CA GLY A 74 -28.17 6.52 -36.02
C GLY A 74 -28.25 5.02 -36.28
N ALA A 75 -29.42 4.57 -36.75
CA ALA A 75 -29.72 3.15 -36.98
C ALA A 75 -29.55 2.25 -35.74
N HIS A 76 -29.94 2.74 -34.57
CA HIS A 76 -29.84 2.08 -33.26
C HIS A 76 -28.42 1.62 -32.90
N LYS A 77 -27.37 2.23 -33.46
CA LYS A 77 -25.99 1.87 -33.16
C LYS A 77 -25.57 2.44 -31.79
N TYR A 78 -25.30 1.55 -30.87
CA TYR A 78 -24.76 1.89 -29.55
C TYR A 78 -23.30 2.33 -29.65
N GLY A 79 -22.93 3.33 -28.84
CA GLY A 79 -21.53 3.68 -28.63
C GLY A 79 -20.77 2.55 -27.91
N LYS A 80 -19.51 2.35 -28.25
CA LYS A 80 -18.66 1.40 -27.53
C LYS A 80 -18.39 1.88 -26.13
N SER A 81 -18.35 0.94 -25.17
CA SER A 81 -17.89 1.24 -23.80
C SER A 81 -16.41 1.58 -23.80
N GLY A 82 -16.02 2.55 -22.97
CA GLY A 82 -14.63 2.86 -22.71
C GLY A 82 -13.91 1.70 -22.03
N ALA A 83 -12.63 1.54 -22.34
CA ALA A 83 -11.79 0.55 -21.68
C ALA A 83 -11.57 0.92 -20.22
N ASP A 84 -11.64 -0.07 -19.34
CA ASP A 84 -11.29 0.07 -17.93
C ASP A 84 -9.80 0.38 -17.78
N LEU A 85 -9.47 1.08 -16.71
CA LEU A 85 -8.10 1.37 -16.32
C LEU A 85 -7.71 0.54 -15.11
N GLU A 86 -6.68 -0.27 -15.27
CA GLU A 86 -6.06 -1.02 -14.18
C GLU A 86 -4.76 -0.34 -13.75
N ILE A 87 -4.70 0.07 -12.49
CA ILE A 87 -3.52 0.70 -11.89
C ILE A 87 -2.87 -0.35 -11.00
N LYS A 88 -1.68 -0.79 -11.38
CA LYS A 88 -0.91 -1.79 -10.62
C LYS A 88 -0.25 -1.16 -9.43
N VAL A 89 -0.43 -1.77 -8.26
CA VAL A 89 0.13 -1.32 -6.99
C VAL A 89 0.79 -2.47 -6.23
N PRO A 90 1.79 -2.20 -5.38
CA PRO A 90 2.38 -3.21 -4.51
C PRO A 90 1.36 -3.79 -3.54
N LYS A 91 1.60 -5.03 -3.10
CA LYS A 91 0.87 -5.66 -2.01
C LYS A 91 0.97 -4.84 -0.73
N GLY A 92 -0.15 -4.71 -0.01
CA GLY A 92 -0.24 -3.91 1.22
C GLY A 92 -0.42 -2.42 0.97
N THR A 93 -0.83 -2.03 -0.25
CA THR A 93 -1.17 -0.63 -0.56
C THR A 93 -2.54 -0.26 0.02
N VAL A 94 -2.57 0.81 0.78
CA VAL A 94 -3.78 1.46 1.27
C VAL A 94 -4.09 2.66 0.40
N VAL A 95 -5.33 2.77 -0.03
CA VAL A 95 -5.85 3.88 -0.83
C VAL A 95 -6.76 4.72 0.05
N LYS A 96 -6.44 6.01 0.21
CA LYS A 96 -7.23 6.96 1.00
C LYS A 96 -7.69 8.11 0.12
N ASP A 97 -8.83 8.68 0.44
CA ASP A 97 -9.28 9.95 -0.13
C ASP A 97 -8.38 11.08 0.37
N ALA A 98 -7.86 11.91 -0.53
CA ALA A 98 -6.90 12.96 -0.15
C ALA A 98 -7.57 14.14 0.58
N GLU A 99 -8.87 14.36 0.40
CA GLU A 99 -9.63 15.44 1.03
C GLU A 99 -10.08 15.06 2.44
N THR A 100 -10.61 13.83 2.60
CA THR A 100 -11.22 13.38 3.86
C THR A 100 -10.29 12.52 4.71
N GLY A 101 -9.21 11.99 4.13
CA GLY A 101 -8.31 11.02 4.77
C GLY A 101 -8.92 9.64 5.01
N LYS A 102 -10.19 9.41 4.61
CA LYS A 102 -10.90 8.15 4.82
C LYS A 102 -10.38 7.04 3.93
N LEU A 103 -10.50 5.81 4.41
CA LEU A 103 -10.10 4.62 3.66
C LEU A 103 -11.06 4.38 2.48
N ILE A 104 -10.51 4.23 1.28
CA ILE A 104 -11.25 3.79 0.09
C ILE A 104 -11.03 2.29 -0.12
N ALA A 105 -9.79 1.85 -0.11
CA ALA A 105 -9.41 0.47 -0.37
C ALA A 105 -8.16 0.06 0.41
N ASP A 106 -8.13 -1.21 0.75
CA ASP A 106 -7.00 -1.92 1.32
C ASP A 106 -6.70 -3.12 0.44
N LEU A 107 -5.49 -3.19 -0.10
CA LEU A 107 -5.05 -4.15 -1.10
C LEU A 107 -3.96 -5.04 -0.50
N SER A 108 -4.40 -6.14 0.13
CA SER A 108 -3.55 -7.02 0.93
C SER A 108 -3.29 -8.40 0.32
N GLU A 109 -4.05 -8.81 -0.69
CA GLU A 109 -3.94 -10.13 -1.32
C GLU A 109 -3.29 -10.05 -2.71
N ASP A 110 -2.50 -11.06 -3.07
CA ASP A 110 -1.85 -11.12 -4.38
C ASP A 110 -2.88 -11.25 -5.50
N GLY A 111 -2.79 -10.39 -6.51
CA GLY A 111 -3.74 -10.37 -7.63
C GLY A 111 -5.11 -9.77 -7.28
N GLU A 112 -5.31 -9.25 -6.07
CA GLU A 112 -6.55 -8.59 -5.69
C GLU A 112 -6.85 -7.44 -6.65
N ARG A 113 -8.09 -7.41 -7.18
CA ARG A 113 -8.60 -6.37 -8.09
C ARG A 113 -9.77 -5.65 -7.45
N LYS A 114 -9.69 -4.35 -7.25
CA LYS A 114 -10.69 -3.57 -6.54
C LYS A 114 -11.17 -2.39 -7.35
N LEU A 115 -12.49 -2.27 -7.53
CA LEU A 115 -13.13 -1.11 -8.14
C LEU A 115 -13.01 0.10 -7.20
N ILE A 116 -12.48 1.20 -7.72
CA ILE A 116 -12.31 2.44 -6.97
C ILE A 116 -13.28 3.52 -7.47
N LEU A 117 -13.29 3.77 -8.77
CA LEU A 117 -14.20 4.74 -9.37
C LEU A 117 -14.99 4.09 -10.49
N PRO A 118 -16.34 4.08 -10.43
CA PRO A 118 -17.17 3.62 -11.53
C PRO A 118 -17.16 4.65 -12.67
N GLY A 119 -17.18 4.17 -13.90
CA GLY A 119 -17.33 5.00 -15.10
C GLY A 119 -18.76 5.54 -15.28
N GLY A 120 -18.89 6.70 -15.91
CA GLY A 120 -20.16 7.33 -16.19
C GLY A 120 -21.06 6.45 -17.07
N ARG A 121 -22.35 6.42 -16.80
CA ARG A 121 -23.32 5.67 -17.62
C ARG A 121 -23.50 6.37 -18.98
N GLY A 122 -23.68 5.59 -20.05
CA GLY A 122 -24.05 6.12 -21.35
C GLY A 122 -25.47 6.70 -21.36
N GLY A 123 -25.64 7.79 -22.08
CA GLY A 123 -26.94 8.45 -22.25
C GLY A 123 -27.85 7.65 -23.20
N LYS A 124 -29.15 7.68 -22.98
CA LYS A 124 -30.14 7.00 -23.84
C LYS A 124 -30.40 7.78 -25.11
N GLY A 125 -30.47 7.09 -26.26
CA GLY A 125 -30.83 7.64 -27.52
C GLY A 125 -32.31 8.07 -27.59
N ASN A 126 -32.66 8.89 -28.60
CA ASN A 126 -34.03 9.40 -28.74
C ASN A 126 -35.06 8.30 -28.96
N SER A 127 -34.67 7.13 -29.45
CA SER A 127 -35.57 5.97 -29.60
C SER A 127 -36.24 5.53 -28.31
N HIS A 128 -35.57 5.70 -27.16
CA HIS A 128 -36.14 5.36 -25.82
C HIS A 128 -37.22 6.33 -25.34
N PHE A 129 -37.30 7.53 -25.93
CA PHE A 129 -38.24 8.58 -25.51
C PHE A 129 -39.45 8.69 -26.42
N ALA A 130 -39.59 7.78 -27.39
CA ALA A 130 -40.80 7.67 -28.21
C ALA A 130 -41.96 7.11 -27.38
N THR A 131 -43.07 7.83 -27.39
CA THR A 131 -44.35 7.43 -26.78
C THR A 131 -45.49 7.61 -27.77
N ALA A 132 -46.67 7.07 -27.45
CA ALA A 132 -47.86 7.21 -28.31
C ALA A 132 -48.21 8.69 -28.56
N THR A 133 -47.96 9.57 -27.58
CA THR A 133 -48.22 11.03 -27.68
C THR A 133 -47.02 11.80 -28.23
N ARG A 134 -45.81 11.29 -28.09
CA ARG A 134 -44.57 11.90 -28.60
C ARG A 134 -43.84 10.92 -29.52
N GLN A 135 -44.25 10.88 -30.78
CA GLN A 135 -43.69 9.92 -31.74
C GLN A 135 -42.33 10.35 -32.31
N VAL A 136 -41.98 11.62 -32.26
CA VAL A 136 -40.75 12.20 -32.84
C VAL A 136 -39.96 12.98 -31.77
N PRO A 137 -39.37 12.31 -30.79
CA PRO A 137 -38.55 13.00 -29.78
C PRO A 137 -37.25 13.52 -30.42
N ARG A 138 -37.00 14.83 -30.31
CA ARG A 138 -35.80 15.52 -30.82
C ARG A 138 -34.76 15.77 -29.73
N PHE A 139 -34.72 14.93 -28.72
CA PHE A 139 -33.75 14.97 -27.64
C PHE A 139 -33.26 13.56 -27.31
N ALA A 140 -32.08 13.49 -26.74
CA ALA A 140 -31.47 12.30 -26.16
C ALA A 140 -30.90 12.65 -24.79
N GLN A 141 -30.51 11.65 -24.04
CA GLN A 141 -29.89 11.83 -22.75
C GLN A 141 -28.38 11.99 -22.93
N ASP A 142 -27.78 12.96 -22.24
CA ASP A 142 -26.33 13.07 -22.15
C ASP A 142 -25.76 11.92 -21.30
N GLY A 143 -24.54 11.52 -21.61
CA GLY A 143 -23.80 10.59 -20.79
C GLY A 143 -23.42 11.21 -19.44
N GLU A 144 -23.40 10.38 -18.40
CA GLU A 144 -22.94 10.80 -17.09
C GLU A 144 -21.45 11.10 -17.12
N LYS A 145 -21.02 12.15 -16.41
CA LYS A 145 -19.60 12.43 -16.26
C LYS A 145 -18.96 11.43 -15.30
N GLY A 146 -17.75 11.03 -15.62
CA GLY A 146 -16.91 10.23 -14.73
C GLY A 146 -16.52 11.01 -13.46
N ILE A 147 -16.13 10.27 -12.44
CA ILE A 147 -15.70 10.81 -11.16
C ILE A 147 -14.20 11.08 -11.20
N GLU A 148 -13.76 12.25 -10.77
CA GLU A 148 -12.35 12.61 -10.59
C GLU A 148 -12.05 12.80 -9.11
N LYS A 149 -10.97 12.15 -8.63
CA LYS A 149 -10.54 12.21 -7.23
C LYS A 149 -9.02 12.23 -7.10
N GLU A 150 -8.54 13.00 -6.13
CA GLU A 150 -7.17 12.86 -5.64
C GLU A 150 -7.15 11.82 -4.54
N VAL A 151 -6.27 10.84 -4.66
CA VAL A 151 -6.11 9.75 -3.69
C VAL A 151 -4.68 9.68 -3.20
N ILE A 152 -4.55 9.26 -1.95
CA ILE A 152 -3.28 8.94 -1.32
C ILE A 152 -3.07 7.44 -1.42
N LEU A 153 -1.91 7.04 -1.95
CA LEU A 153 -1.41 5.68 -1.88
C LEU A 153 -0.38 5.60 -0.77
N GLU A 154 -0.56 4.67 0.15
CA GLU A 154 0.34 4.43 1.29
C GLU A 154 0.59 2.93 1.44
N LEU A 155 1.86 2.52 1.54
CA LEU A 155 2.22 1.13 1.83
C LEU A 155 2.07 0.85 3.33
N LYS A 156 1.34 -0.21 3.68
CA LYS A 156 1.08 -0.61 5.08
C LYS A 156 2.31 -1.06 5.85
N SER A 157 3.20 -1.81 5.23
CA SER A 157 4.38 -2.34 5.90
C SER A 157 5.66 -1.82 5.25
N LEU A 158 6.52 -1.27 6.05
CA LEU A 158 7.89 -0.92 5.70
C LEU A 158 8.81 -2.12 5.72
N ALA A 159 8.60 -3.02 6.68
CA ALA A 159 9.40 -4.21 6.89
C ALA A 159 8.61 -5.26 7.65
N ASP A 160 8.90 -6.53 7.35
CA ASP A 160 8.39 -7.66 8.14
C ASP A 160 9.11 -7.76 9.48
N VAL A 161 10.41 -7.40 9.49
CA VAL A 161 11.31 -7.54 10.64
C VAL A 161 11.97 -6.21 10.96
N GLY A 162 11.89 -5.78 12.21
CA GLY A 162 12.60 -4.61 12.73
C GLY A 162 13.86 -5.01 13.48
N LEU A 163 15.01 -4.38 13.19
CA LEU A 163 16.23 -4.52 13.98
C LEU A 163 16.25 -3.45 15.07
N ILE A 164 16.34 -3.89 16.32
CA ILE A 164 16.47 -3.01 17.48
C ILE A 164 17.75 -3.36 18.24
N GLY A 165 18.31 -2.41 18.96
CA GLY A 165 19.54 -2.60 19.72
C GLY A 165 20.33 -1.30 19.85
N PHE A 166 21.25 -1.24 20.78
CA PHE A 166 22.14 -0.09 21.00
C PHE A 166 22.96 0.29 19.74
N PRO A 167 23.48 1.52 19.65
CA PRO A 167 24.49 1.84 18.63
C PRO A 167 25.67 0.86 18.69
N ASN A 168 26.31 0.62 17.57
CA ASN A 168 27.51 -0.21 17.42
C ASN A 168 27.39 -1.71 17.78
N VAL A 169 26.17 -2.21 18.06
CA VAL A 169 25.95 -3.65 18.30
C VAL A 169 25.98 -4.51 17.03
N GLY A 170 26.13 -3.91 15.87
CA GLY A 170 26.26 -4.64 14.59
C GLY A 170 24.98 -4.72 13.74
N LYS A 171 23.94 -3.91 14.01
CA LYS A 171 22.69 -3.88 13.22
C LYS A 171 22.93 -3.66 11.73
N SER A 172 23.57 -2.55 11.39
CA SER A 172 23.82 -2.18 9.98
C SER A 172 24.80 -3.14 9.30
N THR A 173 25.75 -3.73 10.05
CA THR A 173 26.66 -4.76 9.54
C THR A 173 25.88 -6.04 9.19
N LEU A 174 24.99 -6.47 10.09
CA LEU A 174 24.11 -7.61 9.83
C LEU A 174 23.24 -7.36 8.61
N LEU A 175 22.59 -6.19 8.54
CA LEU A 175 21.75 -5.80 7.41
C LEU A 175 22.53 -5.85 6.08
N SER A 176 23.73 -5.28 6.03
CA SER A 176 24.59 -5.27 4.83
C SER A 176 25.01 -6.67 4.40
N ARG A 177 25.17 -7.59 5.35
CA ARG A 177 25.62 -8.97 5.07
C ARG A 177 24.51 -9.82 4.46
N VAL A 178 23.26 -9.64 4.92
CA VAL A 178 22.13 -10.53 4.57
C VAL A 178 21.31 -10.02 3.39
N THR A 179 21.52 -8.78 2.97
CA THR A 179 20.79 -8.22 1.84
C THR A 179 21.49 -8.54 0.52
N ALA A 180 20.74 -9.06 -0.43
CA ALA A 180 21.24 -9.41 -1.77
C ALA A 180 21.64 -8.20 -2.63
N ALA A 181 21.26 -6.99 -2.21
CA ALA A 181 21.64 -5.70 -2.81
C ALA A 181 22.06 -4.74 -1.71
N THR A 182 22.89 -3.73 -2.02
CA THR A 182 23.21 -2.65 -1.07
C THR A 182 21.94 -2.15 -0.38
N PRO A 183 21.92 -2.09 0.97
CA PRO A 183 20.78 -1.58 1.71
C PRO A 183 20.36 -0.22 1.15
N LYS A 184 19.10 -0.06 0.82
CA LYS A 184 18.61 1.19 0.26
C LYS A 184 18.19 2.10 1.40
N ILE A 185 18.79 3.29 1.46
CA ILE A 185 18.34 4.36 2.34
C ILE A 185 16.98 4.82 1.80
N ALA A 186 15.93 4.62 2.58
CA ALA A 186 14.60 5.08 2.22
C ALA A 186 14.43 6.54 2.65
N ASN A 187 14.29 7.44 1.68
CA ASN A 187 14.04 8.87 1.92
C ASN A 187 12.56 9.10 2.20
N TYR A 188 12.19 9.15 3.46
CA TYR A 188 10.84 9.55 3.88
C TYR A 188 10.79 11.07 4.05
N HIS A 189 9.85 11.73 3.38
CA HIS A 189 9.73 13.19 3.41
C HIS A 189 9.36 13.75 4.80
N PHE A 190 9.04 12.88 5.73
CA PHE A 190 8.60 13.23 7.09
C PHE A 190 9.57 12.75 8.18
N THR A 191 10.73 12.18 7.83
CA THR A 191 11.71 11.70 8.81
C THR A 191 13.03 12.46 8.66
N THR A 192 13.63 12.86 9.80
CA THR A 192 15.00 13.36 9.88
C THR A 192 16.01 12.20 9.89
N ILE A 193 15.56 10.99 10.20
CA ILE A 193 16.38 9.76 10.27
C ILE A 193 15.83 8.78 9.25
N TYR A 194 16.68 8.31 8.36
CA TYR A 194 16.32 7.40 7.27
C TYR A 194 16.59 5.96 7.68
N PRO A 195 15.59 5.06 7.69
CA PRO A 195 15.81 3.64 7.92
C PRO A 195 16.57 3.02 6.74
N ASN A 196 17.47 2.10 7.07
CA ASN A 196 18.09 1.25 6.07
C ASN A 196 17.19 0.02 5.88
N LEU A 197 16.70 -0.18 4.66
CA LEU A 197 15.89 -1.34 4.32
C LEU A 197 16.71 -2.35 3.54
N GLY A 198 16.49 -3.63 3.82
CA GLY A 198 17.10 -4.72 3.09
C GLY A 198 16.12 -5.86 2.82
N VAL A 199 16.23 -6.47 1.63
CA VAL A 199 15.48 -7.67 1.29
C VAL A 199 16.37 -8.87 1.54
N VAL A 200 15.93 -9.75 2.44
CA VAL A 200 16.57 -11.03 2.72
C VAL A 200 15.89 -12.10 1.88
N LYS A 201 16.70 -12.89 1.18
CA LYS A 201 16.24 -14.10 0.47
C LYS A 201 16.73 -15.31 1.23
N THR A 202 15.82 -16.19 1.59
CA THR A 202 16.16 -17.48 2.20
C THR A 202 16.50 -18.50 1.11
N GLU A 203 17.20 -19.56 1.47
CA GLU A 203 17.53 -20.65 0.54
C GLU A 203 16.30 -21.40 0.01
N TYR A 204 15.19 -21.32 0.72
CA TYR A 204 13.92 -21.95 0.34
C TYR A 204 13.05 -21.09 -0.60
N GLY A 205 13.59 -19.96 -1.07
CA GLY A 205 12.92 -19.07 -2.03
C GLY A 205 12.01 -18.01 -1.38
N ASP A 206 11.84 -18.06 -0.06
CA ASP A 206 11.09 -17.02 0.67
C ASP A 206 11.89 -15.72 0.71
N SER A 207 11.21 -14.59 0.68
CA SER A 207 11.82 -13.29 0.86
C SER A 207 11.01 -12.44 1.83
N PHE A 208 11.71 -11.65 2.65
CA PHE A 208 11.07 -10.70 3.56
C PHE A 208 11.95 -9.46 3.72
N VAL A 209 11.33 -8.36 4.15
CA VAL A 209 12.00 -7.07 4.29
C VAL A 209 12.41 -6.85 5.74
N ILE A 210 13.68 -6.44 5.93
CA ILE A 210 14.22 -6.03 7.23
C ILE A 210 14.46 -4.53 7.22
N ALA A 211 14.13 -3.87 8.34
CA ALA A 211 14.45 -2.48 8.58
C ALA A 211 15.42 -2.34 9.75
N ASP A 212 16.53 -1.63 9.55
CA ASP A 212 17.34 -1.11 10.65
C ASP A 212 16.65 0.13 11.22
N ILE A 213 16.33 0.08 12.50
CA ILE A 213 15.62 1.13 13.23
C ILE A 213 16.63 1.95 14.04
N PRO A 214 17.22 3.01 13.45
CA PRO A 214 18.15 3.87 14.16
C PRO A 214 17.39 4.74 15.17
N GLY A 215 17.99 4.96 16.36
CA GLY A 215 17.53 5.99 17.29
C GLY A 215 16.39 5.64 18.23
N VAL A 216 16.09 4.35 18.49
CA VAL A 216 15.16 3.96 19.57
C VAL A 216 15.72 4.29 20.96
N ILE A 217 17.01 4.60 21.10
CA ILE A 217 17.76 4.50 22.37
C ILE A 217 18.17 5.81 23.01
N GLU A 218 18.18 6.94 22.35
CA GLU A 218 18.59 8.21 22.98
C GLU A 218 17.55 9.31 22.73
N GLY A 219 16.70 9.58 23.74
CA GLY A 219 15.80 10.72 23.73
C GLY A 219 14.51 10.58 22.93
N ALA A 220 14.14 9.38 22.49
CA ALA A 220 12.87 9.16 21.75
C ALA A 220 11.64 9.54 22.60
N SER A 221 11.71 9.39 23.92
CA SER A 221 10.66 9.79 24.84
C SER A 221 10.59 11.29 25.14
N GLU A 222 11.65 12.03 24.82
CA GLU A 222 11.75 13.48 25.09
C GLU A 222 11.40 14.36 23.87
N GLY A 223 10.95 13.76 22.77
CA GLY A 223 10.44 14.49 21.58
C GLY A 223 11.51 15.13 20.69
N ILE A 224 12.80 14.88 20.96
CA ILE A 224 13.91 15.44 20.21
C ILE A 224 14.38 14.40 19.18
N GLY A 225 13.83 14.44 17.96
CA GLY A 225 14.50 13.87 16.78
C GLY A 225 13.79 12.79 15.98
N LEU A 226 12.88 12.00 16.52
CA LEU A 226 12.14 10.98 15.77
C LEU A 226 10.72 11.46 15.51
N GLY A 227 10.37 11.72 14.25
CA GLY A 227 9.01 12.10 13.91
C GLY A 227 8.03 10.98 14.28
N ILE A 228 6.92 11.34 14.95
CA ILE A 228 5.82 10.43 15.36
C ILE A 228 5.38 9.54 14.19
N GLN A 229 5.51 10.00 12.97
CA GLN A 229 5.16 9.24 11.76
C GLN A 229 6.12 8.08 11.48
N PHE A 230 7.43 8.24 11.74
CA PHE A 230 8.42 7.17 11.57
C PHE A 230 8.17 6.02 12.56
N LEU A 231 7.82 6.36 13.78
CA LEU A 231 7.54 5.40 14.84
C LEU A 231 6.26 4.59 14.55
N ARG A 232 5.26 5.19 13.88
CA ARG A 232 4.08 4.45 13.38
C ARG A 232 4.45 3.37 12.35
N HIS A 233 5.50 3.57 11.57
CA HIS A 233 5.94 2.57 10.60
C HIS A 233 6.67 1.39 11.26
N ILE A 234 7.34 1.64 12.40
CA ILE A 234 7.96 0.58 13.21
C ILE A 234 6.88 -0.29 13.88
N GLU A 235 5.79 0.31 14.32
CA GLU A 235 4.64 -0.43 14.86
C GLU A 235 4.06 -1.45 13.87
N ARG A 236 4.35 -1.29 12.58
CA ARG A 236 3.90 -2.19 11.51
C ARG A 236 4.83 -3.36 11.25
N THR A 237 5.98 -3.47 11.94
CA THR A 237 6.81 -4.68 11.86
C THR A 237 6.15 -5.84 12.58
N ARG A 238 6.24 -7.03 12.01
CA ARG A 238 5.59 -8.24 12.53
C ARG A 238 6.43 -8.92 13.61
N LEU A 239 7.76 -8.76 13.53
CA LEU A 239 8.74 -9.39 14.39
C LEU A 239 9.91 -8.44 14.65
N LEU A 240 10.47 -8.49 15.86
CA LEU A 240 11.64 -7.69 16.23
C LEU A 240 12.85 -8.62 16.48
N LEU A 241 13.98 -8.27 15.86
CA LEU A 241 15.29 -8.84 16.21
C LEU A 241 16.00 -7.89 17.15
N HIS A 242 16.16 -8.30 18.40
CA HIS A 242 16.85 -7.53 19.41
C HIS A 242 18.33 -7.90 19.42
N ILE A 243 19.16 -7.05 18.82
CA ILE A 243 20.59 -7.29 18.69
C ILE A 243 21.32 -6.74 19.90
N ILE A 244 22.05 -7.61 20.57
CA ILE A 244 22.77 -7.33 21.81
C ILE A 244 24.24 -7.74 21.64
N ASP A 245 25.15 -6.84 21.97
CA ASP A 245 26.58 -7.10 21.94
C ASP A 245 26.99 -7.95 23.15
N CYS A 246 27.46 -9.15 22.91
CA CYS A 246 27.96 -10.06 23.94
C CYS A 246 29.49 -10.13 24.04
N SER A 247 30.21 -9.37 23.18
CA SER A 247 31.69 -9.36 23.20
C SER A 247 32.28 -8.73 24.46
N GLY A 248 31.51 -7.87 25.16
CA GLY A 248 32.04 -7.09 26.27
C GLY A 248 32.91 -5.91 25.85
N SER A 249 33.09 -5.66 24.55
CA SER A 249 34.00 -4.62 24.00
C SER A 249 33.62 -3.21 24.45
N GLU A 250 32.37 -2.94 24.77
CA GLU A 250 31.88 -1.64 25.24
C GLU A 250 31.64 -1.57 26.75
N GLY A 251 32.00 -2.63 27.49
CA GLY A 251 31.86 -2.70 28.96
C GLY A 251 30.42 -2.70 29.46
N ARG A 252 29.43 -2.96 28.59
CA ARG A 252 28.00 -3.00 28.93
C ARG A 252 27.56 -4.38 29.36
N ASP A 253 26.53 -4.42 30.23
CA ASP A 253 25.87 -5.65 30.66
C ASP A 253 24.74 -6.00 29.65
N PRO A 254 24.81 -7.14 28.94
CA PRO A 254 23.84 -7.49 27.92
C PRO A 254 22.40 -7.65 28.44
N VAL A 255 22.22 -8.02 29.70
CA VAL A 255 20.89 -8.12 30.33
C VAL A 255 20.31 -6.74 30.60
N LYS A 256 21.14 -5.80 31.08
CA LYS A 256 20.71 -4.41 31.25
C LYS A 256 20.38 -3.74 29.92
N ASP A 257 21.16 -4.00 28.88
CA ASP A 257 20.89 -3.50 27.53
C ASP A 257 19.51 -3.97 27.04
N TYR A 258 19.18 -5.25 27.25
CA TYR A 258 17.86 -5.79 26.94
C TYR A 258 16.75 -5.05 27.69
N GLU A 259 16.91 -4.83 28.99
CA GLU A 259 15.89 -4.18 29.83
C GLU A 259 15.67 -2.72 29.46
N VAL A 260 16.75 -1.97 29.21
CA VAL A 260 16.68 -0.56 28.83
C VAL A 260 15.88 -0.39 27.53
N ILE A 261 16.19 -1.17 26.50
CA ILE A 261 15.51 -1.09 25.21
C ILE A 261 14.03 -1.47 25.35
N ASN A 262 13.71 -2.54 26.07
CA ASN A 262 12.32 -2.92 26.26
C ASN A 262 11.51 -1.89 27.06
N ASN A 263 12.14 -1.22 28.03
CA ASN A 263 11.51 -0.12 28.75
C ASN A 263 11.24 1.09 27.83
N GLU A 264 12.16 1.39 26.93
CA GLU A 264 11.96 2.45 25.93
C GLU A 264 10.85 2.09 24.93
N LEU A 265 10.86 0.87 24.41
CA LEU A 265 9.78 0.38 23.55
C LEU A 265 8.42 0.50 24.25
N LYS A 266 8.34 0.14 25.51
CA LYS A 266 7.10 0.22 26.31
C LYS A 266 6.63 1.65 26.53
N LYS A 267 7.56 2.58 26.78
CA LYS A 267 7.24 4.01 26.92
C LYS A 267 6.73 4.59 25.61
N TYR A 268 7.24 4.07 24.50
CA TYR A 268 6.90 4.54 23.17
C TYR A 268 5.56 4.00 22.69
N SER A 269 5.39 2.67 22.68
CA SER A 269 4.18 1.98 22.24
C SER A 269 4.01 0.64 22.97
N GLU A 270 2.87 0.51 23.62
CA GLU A 270 2.51 -0.75 24.29
C GLU A 270 2.33 -1.90 23.26
N LYS A 271 1.83 -1.58 22.06
CA LYS A 271 1.70 -2.55 20.95
C LYS A 271 3.06 -3.08 20.52
N LEU A 272 4.04 -2.18 20.33
CA LEU A 272 5.39 -2.55 19.89
C LEU A 272 6.13 -3.38 20.95
N SER A 273 5.96 -3.07 22.24
CA SER A 273 6.57 -3.82 23.34
C SER A 273 6.03 -5.25 23.46
N LYS A 274 4.82 -5.50 22.98
CA LYS A 274 4.17 -6.83 22.97
C LYS A 274 4.50 -7.66 21.73
N ARG A 275 5.20 -7.09 20.73
CA ARG A 275 5.61 -7.81 19.53
C ARG A 275 6.55 -8.96 19.87
N LYS A 276 6.46 -10.05 19.09
CA LYS A 276 7.37 -11.16 19.23
C LYS A 276 8.80 -10.71 19.02
N GLN A 277 9.67 -11.00 19.97
CA GLN A 277 11.09 -10.67 19.93
C GLN A 277 11.93 -11.95 19.86
N ILE A 278 13.01 -11.88 19.08
CA ILE A 278 14.08 -12.87 19.04
C ILE A 278 15.35 -12.16 19.47
N ILE A 279 16.07 -12.73 20.42
CA ILE A 279 17.34 -12.17 20.90
C ILE A 279 18.46 -12.63 19.98
N VAL A 280 19.30 -11.70 19.57
CA VAL A 280 20.46 -11.94 18.73
C VAL A 280 21.71 -11.51 19.47
N ALA A 281 22.45 -12.48 20.01
CA ALA A 281 23.75 -12.26 20.64
C ALA A 281 24.80 -12.06 19.53
N SER A 282 25.18 -10.80 19.32
CA SER A 282 26.08 -10.41 18.23
C SER A 282 27.55 -10.42 18.64
N LYS A 283 28.43 -10.26 17.61
CA LYS A 283 29.89 -10.19 17.75
C LYS A 283 30.51 -11.46 18.38
N ALA A 284 30.00 -12.63 17.99
CA ALA A 284 30.50 -13.92 18.48
C ALA A 284 32.01 -14.14 18.17
N ASP A 285 32.50 -13.53 17.09
CA ASP A 285 33.88 -13.61 16.59
C ASP A 285 34.91 -12.93 17.51
N VAL A 286 34.50 -11.97 18.32
CA VAL A 286 35.40 -11.20 19.21
C VAL A 286 35.10 -11.44 20.70
N MET A 287 34.26 -12.42 21.02
CA MET A 287 33.99 -12.83 22.40
C MET A 287 35.24 -13.52 22.99
N GLN A 288 35.73 -13.02 24.13
CA GLN A 288 36.86 -13.63 24.82
C GLN A 288 36.43 -14.83 25.70
N ASP A 289 35.20 -14.77 26.22
CA ASP A 289 34.58 -15.83 26.98
C ASP A 289 33.05 -15.85 26.73
N ASP A 290 32.40 -16.94 27.17
CA ASP A 290 30.95 -17.09 27.04
C ASP A 290 30.15 -16.53 28.22
N PHE A 291 30.76 -15.78 29.15
CA PHE A 291 30.11 -15.33 30.38
C PHE A 291 28.89 -14.45 30.07
N ASN A 292 29.07 -13.43 29.23
CA ASN A 292 28.00 -12.51 28.82
C ASN A 292 26.89 -13.24 28.03
N TYR A 293 27.28 -14.17 27.18
CA TYR A 293 26.32 -14.97 26.41
C TYR A 293 25.49 -15.89 27.34
N LYS A 294 26.13 -16.63 28.26
CA LYS A 294 25.44 -17.50 29.21
C LYS A 294 24.47 -16.71 30.11
N LYS A 295 24.85 -15.51 30.51
CA LYS A 295 23.99 -14.61 31.29
C LYS A 295 22.75 -14.21 30.51
N LEU A 296 22.92 -13.83 29.25
CA LEU A 296 21.83 -13.47 28.36
C LEU A 296 20.95 -14.68 28.00
N GLU A 297 21.55 -15.85 27.77
CA GLU A 297 20.84 -17.10 27.50
C GLU A 297 19.95 -17.53 28.67
N LYS A 298 20.45 -17.40 29.93
CA LYS A 298 19.66 -17.68 31.12
C LYS A 298 18.43 -16.76 31.21
N MET A 299 18.62 -15.47 31.01
CA MET A 299 17.52 -14.50 30.96
C MET A 299 16.52 -14.79 29.86
N ALA A 300 16.99 -15.15 28.66
CA ALA A 300 16.13 -15.51 27.53
C ALA A 300 15.25 -16.73 27.86
N LYS A 301 15.83 -17.79 28.42
CA LYS A 301 15.11 -18.99 28.88
C LYS A 301 14.07 -18.67 29.95
N GLU A 302 14.40 -17.83 30.94
CA GLU A 302 13.46 -17.39 31.97
C GLU A 302 12.26 -16.62 31.40
N LYS A 303 12.47 -15.88 30.33
CA LYS A 303 11.41 -15.09 29.64
C LYS A 303 10.73 -15.84 28.49
N GLY A 304 11.14 -17.07 28.19
CA GLY A 304 10.59 -17.86 27.06
C GLY A 304 10.91 -17.27 25.70
N LEU A 305 12.07 -16.61 25.54
CA LEU A 305 12.51 -16.00 24.30
C LEU A 305 13.57 -16.86 23.62
N GLU A 306 13.52 -16.93 22.31
CA GLU A 306 14.55 -17.57 21.49
C GLU A 306 15.79 -16.70 21.40
N ILE A 307 16.98 -17.33 21.43
CA ILE A 307 18.27 -16.65 21.34
C ILE A 307 19.16 -17.31 20.28
N PHE A 308 19.78 -16.50 19.45
CA PHE A 308 20.77 -16.94 18.45
C PHE A 308 22.09 -16.21 18.66
N LYS A 309 23.19 -16.99 18.62
CA LYS A 309 24.56 -16.45 18.68
C LYS A 309 25.05 -16.28 17.25
N ILE A 310 25.45 -15.06 16.88
CA ILE A 310 25.88 -14.75 15.51
C ILE A 310 27.15 -13.91 15.45
N SER A 311 27.85 -14.02 14.31
CA SER A 311 28.84 -13.06 13.87
C SER A 311 28.46 -12.50 12.50
N ALA A 312 28.20 -11.19 12.43
CA ALA A 312 27.94 -10.52 11.15
C ALA A 312 29.19 -10.48 10.25
N VAL A 313 30.38 -10.58 10.82
CA VAL A 313 31.67 -10.55 10.10
C VAL A 313 31.98 -11.91 9.47
N THR A 314 31.92 -12.98 10.25
CA THR A 314 32.24 -14.34 9.77
C THR A 314 31.07 -14.98 9.03
N GLY A 315 29.85 -14.65 9.39
CA GLY A 315 28.61 -15.23 8.88
C GLY A 315 28.07 -16.38 9.73
N GLU A 316 28.73 -16.70 10.83
CA GLU A 316 28.33 -17.76 11.76
C GLU A 316 26.93 -17.46 12.35
N GLY A 317 26.06 -18.50 12.42
CA GLY A 317 24.71 -18.43 12.99
C GLY A 317 23.69 -17.62 12.19
N ILE A 318 24.10 -16.96 11.10
CA ILE A 318 23.19 -16.09 10.32
C ILE A 318 22.15 -16.91 9.57
N LYS A 319 22.55 -18.01 8.98
CA LYS A 319 21.66 -18.87 8.19
C LYS A 319 20.56 -19.47 9.06
N GLU A 320 20.91 -19.99 10.21
CA GLU A 320 20.00 -20.58 11.19
C GLU A 320 19.00 -19.54 11.70
N LEU A 321 19.50 -18.36 12.06
CA LEU A 321 18.66 -17.24 12.48
C LEU A 321 17.60 -16.89 11.43
N PHE A 322 17.99 -16.67 10.17
CA PHE A 322 17.05 -16.23 9.15
C PHE A 322 16.12 -17.33 8.64
N THR A 323 16.53 -18.59 8.71
CA THR A 323 15.62 -19.72 8.48
C THR A 323 14.52 -19.72 9.55
N TYR A 324 14.89 -19.60 10.81
CA TYR A 324 13.93 -19.53 11.93
C TYR A 324 13.00 -18.30 11.81
N VAL A 325 13.54 -17.14 11.48
CA VAL A 325 12.76 -15.91 11.26
C VAL A 325 11.72 -16.10 10.15
N SER A 326 12.09 -16.74 9.03
CA SER A 326 11.17 -17.01 7.92
C SER A 326 10.03 -17.92 8.35
N GLU A 327 10.32 -18.98 9.11
CA GLU A 327 9.30 -19.89 9.64
C GLU A 327 8.35 -19.19 10.62
N GLU A 328 8.89 -18.36 11.49
CA GLU A 328 8.08 -17.59 12.43
C GLU A 328 7.19 -16.56 11.75
N LEU A 329 7.71 -15.89 10.72
CA LEU A 329 6.90 -14.96 9.92
C LEU A 329 5.71 -15.64 9.23
N LYS A 330 5.84 -16.94 8.84
CA LYS A 330 4.72 -17.71 8.28
C LYS A 330 3.62 -18.02 9.31
N LYS A 331 3.99 -18.17 10.58
CA LYS A 331 3.06 -18.43 11.70
C LYS A 331 2.36 -17.19 12.21
N LEU A 332 3.02 -16.03 12.10
CA LEU A 332 2.46 -14.77 12.56
C LEU A 332 1.37 -14.29 11.59
N PRO A 333 0.19 -13.88 12.08
CA PRO A 333 -0.86 -13.34 11.23
C PRO A 333 -0.34 -12.10 10.48
N LYS A 334 -0.76 -11.95 9.23
CA LYS A 334 -0.66 -10.68 8.53
C LYS A 334 -1.73 -9.78 9.12
N GLU A 335 -1.43 -9.13 10.25
CA GLU A 335 -2.41 -8.28 10.92
C GLU A 335 -2.82 -7.13 10.02
N ASP A 336 -4.12 -6.90 9.93
CA ASP A 336 -4.71 -5.64 9.48
C ASP A 336 -4.45 -4.59 10.59
N LEU A 337 -3.30 -3.91 10.48
CA LEU A 337 -2.74 -3.07 11.54
C LEU A 337 -3.41 -1.70 11.66
N ILE A 338 -4.48 -1.44 10.92
CA ILE A 338 -5.19 -0.16 10.96
C ILE A 338 -6.69 -0.44 11.02
N ASP A 339 -7.27 -0.15 12.16
CA ASP A 339 -8.72 -0.01 12.33
C ASP A 339 -9.14 1.27 11.61
N TYR A 340 -9.86 1.14 10.51
CA TYR A 340 -10.47 2.27 9.82
C TYR A 340 -11.95 2.27 10.16
N ASP A 341 -12.37 3.25 10.93
CA ASP A 341 -13.76 3.39 11.37
C ASP A 341 -14.77 3.60 10.23
N ASP A 342 -14.33 4.11 9.06
CA ASP A 342 -15.22 4.42 7.93
C ASP A 342 -14.57 4.12 6.57
N LYS A 343 -15.16 3.20 5.78
CA LYS A 343 -14.83 3.01 4.36
C LYS A 343 -15.68 3.94 3.48
N VAL A 344 -15.05 4.60 2.52
CA VAL A 344 -15.74 5.40 1.52
C VAL A 344 -15.90 4.57 0.24
N VAL A 345 -17.14 4.46 -0.23
CA VAL A 345 -17.45 3.85 -1.54
C VAL A 345 -17.97 4.96 -2.44
N TYR A 346 -17.30 5.15 -3.58
CA TYR A 346 -17.77 6.11 -4.58
C TYR A 346 -18.84 5.48 -5.46
N THR A 347 -19.99 6.15 -5.51
CA THR A 347 -21.08 5.81 -6.42
C THR A 347 -21.37 7.02 -7.31
N LEU A 348 -21.85 6.76 -8.51
CA LEU A 348 -22.39 7.84 -9.36
C LEU A 348 -23.58 8.46 -8.65
N LYS A 349 -23.60 9.79 -8.56
CA LYS A 349 -24.79 10.49 -8.05
C LYS A 349 -25.91 10.32 -9.07
N GLU A 350 -27.07 9.91 -8.63
CA GLU A 350 -28.28 10.01 -9.42
C GLU A 350 -28.73 11.48 -9.37
N ASP A 351 -28.34 12.27 -10.39
CA ASP A 351 -28.89 13.61 -10.55
C ASP A 351 -30.33 13.52 -11.04
N GLU A 352 -31.26 14.04 -10.26
CA GLU A 352 -32.70 14.06 -10.57
C GLU A 352 -33.08 14.89 -11.81
N LYS A 353 -32.14 15.62 -12.44
CA LYS A 353 -32.38 16.49 -13.61
C LYS A 353 -31.30 16.36 -14.67
N GLN A 354 -31.37 15.30 -15.46
CA GLN A 354 -30.44 15.08 -16.59
C GLN A 354 -30.97 15.54 -17.95
N PHE A 355 -32.01 16.38 -18.02
CA PHE A 355 -32.57 16.84 -19.29
C PHE A 355 -32.32 18.34 -19.48
N LYS A 356 -31.49 18.71 -20.45
CA LYS A 356 -31.51 20.02 -21.07
C LYS A 356 -32.42 19.94 -22.29
N VAL A 357 -33.52 20.62 -22.23
CA VAL A 357 -34.41 20.84 -23.41
C VAL A 357 -33.98 22.16 -24.03
N GLU A 358 -33.22 22.11 -25.11
CA GLU A 358 -33.03 23.27 -25.97
C GLU A 358 -34.19 23.29 -26.97
N VAL A 359 -35.08 24.27 -26.81
CA VAL A 359 -36.09 24.57 -27.83
C VAL A 359 -35.41 25.39 -28.91
N VAL A 360 -35.17 24.76 -30.03
CA VAL A 360 -34.71 25.47 -31.25
C VAL A 360 -35.97 25.84 -32.01
N ASP A 361 -36.24 27.17 -32.15
CA ASP A 361 -37.31 27.72 -32.95
C ASP A 361 -37.22 27.38 -34.42
#